data_a2ecfaa0a9b42bed77668c8885d1c768
#
_entry.id   a2ecfaa0a9b42bed77668c8885d1c768
#
_cell.length_a   1.000
_cell.length_b   1.000
_cell.length_c   1.000
_cell.angle_alpha   90.00
_cell.angle_beta   90.00
_cell.angle_gamma   90.00
#
_symmetry.space_group_name_H-M   'P 1'
#
loop_
_entity.id
_entity.type
_entity.pdbx_description
1 polymer ?
#
loop_
_entity_poly.entity_id
_entity_poly.type
_entity_poly.pdbx_seq_one_letter_code
_entity_poly.pdbx_strand_id
1 'polypeptide(L)'
;MKAAVYRRYGPPDVVRIEEVPTPEPKVNEVLVKVRATTVSAGDSRLRSARVPPGFGVLMRLGFGISGPRRPILGWDFAGEIAAVGASVTRFAVADRVVGMRMGSHAEYVAVPETNAAPIPRNLTFEHATAIVFGGMTSLFYLRDLARIQPGERVLINGASGAVGTAAVQLARHFGATVTGVCSAANAEFVRSLGAGRVIDYARDDFTQTGETYDVIFDAVGNCTFSRCERALSPGGRLLLVVASLSQMVGTKLRPSRAGRKVLAGVNTTRAEDLVFLAGLAESGSLRPVIDRTYSLAQIVEAHRHVDTGRKRGNVVITLS
;
A
#
# COMPACT_ATOMS: atom_id res chain seq x y z
N MET A 1 -6.77 2.18 26.11
CA MET A 1 -5.86 2.78 25.11
C MET A 1 -6.61 3.74 24.20
N LYS A 2 -5.94 4.78 23.71
CA LYS A 2 -6.52 5.68 22.72
C LYS A 2 -6.48 5.03 21.33
N ALA A 3 -7.58 5.20 20.55
CA ALA A 3 -7.68 4.71 19.17
C ALA A 3 -8.50 5.68 18.32
N ALA A 4 -8.21 5.72 17.02
CA ALA A 4 -9.01 6.41 16.03
C ALA A 4 -10.15 5.50 15.56
N VAL A 5 -11.36 5.78 16.03
CA VAL A 5 -12.55 4.93 15.86
C VAL A 5 -13.51 5.58 14.87
N TYR A 6 -14.07 4.80 13.95
CA TYR A 6 -15.21 5.18 13.11
C TYR A 6 -16.33 4.16 13.28
N ARG A 7 -17.55 4.64 13.60
CA ARG A 7 -18.72 3.79 13.89
C ARG A 7 -19.73 3.78 12.74
N ARG A 8 -19.52 4.62 11.73
CA ARG A 8 -20.32 4.71 10.50
C ARG A 8 -19.43 5.04 9.33
N TYR A 9 -19.84 4.65 8.15
CA TYR A 9 -19.17 5.06 6.91
C TYR A 9 -19.43 6.54 6.62
N GLY A 10 -18.44 7.24 6.06
CA GLY A 10 -18.61 8.66 5.74
C GLY A 10 -17.32 9.44 5.47
N PRO A 11 -17.41 10.78 5.52
CA PRO A 11 -16.27 11.68 5.35
C PRO A 11 -15.28 11.54 6.53
N PRO A 12 -14.10 12.21 6.47
CA PRO A 12 -13.09 12.15 7.54
C PRO A 12 -13.60 12.40 8.94
N ASP A 13 -14.60 13.27 9.10
CA ASP A 13 -15.18 13.67 10.37
C ASP A 13 -15.93 12.56 11.13
N VAL A 14 -16.13 11.38 10.49
CA VAL A 14 -16.68 10.21 11.21
C VAL A 14 -15.64 9.53 12.10
N VAL A 15 -14.36 9.85 11.91
CA VAL A 15 -13.25 9.31 12.72
C VAL A 15 -13.12 10.16 13.99
N ARG A 16 -13.07 9.52 15.15
CA ARG A 16 -12.93 10.16 16.46
C ARG A 16 -11.90 9.42 17.29
N ILE A 17 -11.21 10.15 18.16
CA ILE A 17 -10.35 9.52 19.17
C ILE A 17 -11.24 9.09 20.33
N GLU A 18 -11.19 7.80 20.66
CA GLU A 18 -11.92 7.20 21.76
C GLU A 18 -10.98 6.37 22.64
N GLU A 19 -11.33 6.22 23.90
CA GLU A 19 -10.70 5.23 24.76
C GLU A 19 -11.40 3.88 24.57
N VAL A 20 -10.60 2.86 24.28
CA VAL A 20 -11.06 1.49 24.05
C VAL A 20 -10.21 0.51 24.87
N PRO A 21 -10.70 -0.69 25.18
CA PRO A 21 -9.88 -1.71 25.83
C PRO A 21 -8.60 -1.99 25.06
N THR A 22 -7.48 -2.14 25.76
CA THR A 22 -6.22 -2.60 25.15
C THR A 22 -6.39 -4.09 24.83
N PRO A 23 -6.03 -4.53 23.60
CA PRO A 23 -6.15 -5.94 23.25
C PRO A 23 -5.11 -6.78 24.01
N GLU A 24 -5.48 -8.01 24.35
CA GLU A 24 -4.56 -9.00 24.87
C GLU A 24 -4.02 -9.86 23.72
N PRO A 25 -2.71 -10.13 23.65
CA PRO A 25 -2.15 -10.99 22.61
C PRO A 25 -2.54 -12.45 22.87
N LYS A 26 -2.97 -13.15 21.80
CA LYS A 26 -3.20 -14.60 21.84
C LYS A 26 -1.88 -15.33 21.97
N VAL A 27 -1.95 -16.65 22.12
CA VAL A 27 -0.76 -17.52 22.35
C VAL A 27 0.34 -17.35 21.30
N ASN A 28 0.01 -17.04 20.05
CA ASN A 28 0.93 -16.83 18.92
C ASN A 28 0.99 -15.37 18.44
N GLU A 29 0.48 -14.43 19.25
CA GLU A 29 0.49 -13.01 18.92
C GLU A 29 1.46 -12.23 19.82
N VAL A 30 1.92 -11.11 19.29
CA VAL A 30 2.63 -10.08 20.05
C VAL A 30 1.74 -8.87 20.21
N LEU A 31 1.80 -8.20 21.35
CA LEU A 31 1.21 -6.89 21.57
C LEU A 31 2.25 -5.84 21.25
N VAL A 32 1.98 -5.01 20.24
CA VAL A 32 2.87 -3.94 19.83
C VAL A 32 2.34 -2.60 20.34
N LYS A 33 3.17 -1.84 21.07
CA LYS A 33 2.97 -0.42 21.33
C LYS A 33 3.31 0.32 20.03
N VAL A 34 2.31 0.82 19.33
CA VAL A 34 2.46 1.50 18.04
C VAL A 34 3.13 2.86 18.24
N ARG A 35 4.19 3.13 17.51
CA ARG A 35 4.90 4.42 17.46
C ARG A 35 4.61 5.17 16.17
N ALA A 36 4.38 4.45 15.08
CA ALA A 36 3.97 5.02 13.81
C ALA A 36 3.08 4.06 13.02
N THR A 37 2.16 4.63 12.24
CA THR A 37 1.28 3.97 11.28
C THR A 37 1.05 4.89 10.09
N THR A 38 0.34 4.45 9.03
CA THR A 38 0.04 5.33 7.90
C THR A 38 -1.46 5.43 7.64
N VAL A 39 -1.89 6.58 7.09
CA VAL A 39 -3.22 6.72 6.47
C VAL A 39 -3.06 6.51 4.97
N SER A 40 -3.64 5.43 4.48
CA SER A 40 -3.58 5.03 3.07
C SER A 40 -4.86 5.38 2.30
N ALA A 41 -4.80 5.30 0.97
CA ALA A 41 -6.00 5.37 0.13
C ALA A 41 -6.96 4.19 0.40
N GLY A 42 -6.46 3.06 0.90
CA GLY A 42 -7.26 1.93 1.36
C GLY A 42 -8.13 2.29 2.55
N ASP A 43 -7.57 2.99 3.54
CA ASP A 43 -8.30 3.48 4.71
C ASP A 43 -9.40 4.47 4.32
N SER A 44 -9.09 5.41 3.41
CA SER A 44 -10.05 6.37 2.88
C SER A 44 -11.23 5.68 2.18
N ARG A 45 -10.94 4.70 1.32
CA ARG A 45 -11.98 3.91 0.62
C ARG A 45 -12.85 3.12 1.59
N LEU A 46 -12.23 2.44 2.55
CA LEU A 46 -12.96 1.63 3.53
C LEU A 46 -13.81 2.51 4.44
N ARG A 47 -13.23 3.61 4.99
CA ARG A 47 -13.95 4.58 5.80
C ARG A 47 -15.16 5.18 5.09
N SER A 48 -14.98 5.58 3.82
CA SER A 48 -16.04 6.24 3.04
C SER A 48 -17.01 5.28 2.37
N ALA A 49 -16.78 3.96 2.43
CA ALA A 49 -17.47 2.93 1.66
C ALA A 49 -17.43 3.16 0.13
N ARG A 50 -16.45 3.94 -0.35
CA ARG A 50 -16.22 4.20 -1.79
C ARG A 50 -15.24 3.19 -2.36
N VAL A 51 -15.67 1.95 -2.46
CA VAL A 51 -14.88 0.86 -3.05
C VAL A 51 -15.06 0.81 -4.58
N PRO A 52 -14.16 0.13 -5.31
CA PRO A 52 -14.30 -0.02 -6.75
C PRO A 52 -15.66 -0.63 -7.15
N PRO A 53 -16.18 -0.31 -8.36
CA PRO A 53 -17.49 -0.80 -8.82
C PRO A 53 -17.63 -2.33 -8.69
N GLY A 54 -18.80 -2.78 -8.22
CA GLY A 54 -19.11 -4.20 -7.98
C GLY A 54 -18.72 -4.72 -6.60
N PHE A 55 -17.85 -4.03 -5.86
CA PHE A 55 -17.45 -4.48 -4.51
C PHE A 55 -18.34 -3.95 -3.38
N GLY A 56 -19.29 -3.04 -3.64
CA GLY A 56 -20.06 -2.39 -2.58
C GLY A 56 -20.83 -3.35 -1.69
N VAL A 57 -21.47 -4.38 -2.28
CA VAL A 57 -22.20 -5.42 -1.53
C VAL A 57 -21.22 -6.31 -0.75
N LEU A 58 -20.17 -6.81 -1.42
CA LEU A 58 -19.16 -7.68 -0.78
C LEU A 58 -18.45 -6.95 0.37
N MET A 59 -18.14 -5.68 0.19
CA MET A 59 -17.57 -4.84 1.25
C MET A 59 -18.50 -4.74 2.45
N ARG A 60 -19.80 -4.45 2.24
CA ARG A 60 -20.77 -4.36 3.33
C ARG A 60 -20.97 -5.70 4.03
N LEU A 61 -21.00 -6.81 3.31
CA LEU A 61 -21.07 -8.16 3.90
C LEU A 61 -19.81 -8.50 4.72
N GLY A 62 -18.63 -8.16 4.23
CA GLY A 62 -17.35 -8.43 4.89
C GLY A 62 -17.04 -7.50 6.06
N PHE A 63 -17.22 -6.19 5.85
CA PHE A 63 -16.82 -5.15 6.81
C PHE A 63 -17.97 -4.60 7.66
N GLY A 64 -19.22 -4.86 7.31
CA GLY A 64 -20.41 -4.45 8.05
C GLY A 64 -21.43 -3.71 7.19
N ILE A 65 -22.73 -3.97 7.41
CA ILE A 65 -23.82 -3.44 6.57
C ILE A 65 -24.19 -2.01 6.99
N SER A 66 -24.53 -1.81 8.27
CA SER A 66 -24.94 -0.51 8.84
C SER A 66 -23.77 0.33 9.34
N GLY A 67 -22.63 -0.29 9.60
CA GLY A 67 -21.40 0.32 10.09
C GLY A 67 -20.28 -0.72 10.12
N PRO A 68 -19.04 -0.31 10.39
CA PRO A 68 -17.89 -1.22 10.38
C PRO A 68 -17.94 -2.18 11.57
N ARG A 69 -17.71 -3.47 11.31
CA ARG A 69 -17.52 -4.49 12.37
C ARG A 69 -16.20 -4.30 13.12
N ARG A 70 -15.19 -3.74 12.44
CA ARG A 70 -13.90 -3.37 13.00
C ARG A 70 -13.76 -1.86 12.92
N PRO A 71 -13.99 -1.15 14.03
CA PRO A 71 -14.14 0.30 13.99
C PRO A 71 -12.80 1.06 14.01
N ILE A 72 -11.65 0.37 14.02
CA ILE A 72 -10.32 0.98 13.98
C ILE A 72 -9.70 0.67 12.62
N LEU A 73 -9.26 1.71 11.91
CA LEU A 73 -8.56 1.63 10.63
C LEU A 73 -7.05 1.42 10.81
N GLY A 74 -6.31 1.56 9.72
CA GLY A 74 -4.86 1.36 9.67
C GLY A 74 -4.51 -0.06 9.27
N TRP A 75 -3.54 -0.19 8.37
CA TRP A 75 -3.11 -1.48 7.83
C TRP A 75 -1.68 -1.84 8.21
N ASP A 76 -0.85 -0.87 8.49
CA ASP A 76 0.55 -1.03 8.84
C ASP A 76 0.84 -0.42 10.22
N PHE A 77 1.89 -0.85 10.82
CA PHE A 77 2.38 -0.32 12.09
C PHE A 77 3.90 -0.46 12.17
N ALA A 78 4.51 0.42 12.94
CA ALA A 78 5.85 0.28 13.46
C ALA A 78 5.85 0.64 14.95
N GLY A 79 6.54 -0.14 15.77
CA GLY A 79 6.51 0.08 17.22
C GLY A 79 7.40 -0.88 17.98
N GLU A 80 7.15 -0.99 19.28
CA GLU A 80 7.88 -1.81 20.22
C GLU A 80 6.97 -2.89 20.81
N ILE A 81 7.48 -4.09 20.99
CA ILE A 81 6.73 -5.18 21.60
C ILE A 81 6.54 -4.91 23.10
N ALA A 82 5.28 -4.82 23.53
CA ALA A 82 4.88 -4.61 24.92
C ALA A 82 4.61 -5.92 25.67
N ALA A 83 4.14 -6.96 24.96
CA ALA A 83 3.90 -8.29 25.51
C ALA A 83 3.96 -9.35 24.41
N VAL A 84 4.24 -10.59 24.80
CA VAL A 84 4.32 -11.76 23.90
C VAL A 84 3.40 -12.86 24.40
N GLY A 85 2.72 -13.55 23.48
CA GLY A 85 1.95 -14.75 23.77
C GLY A 85 2.85 -15.95 24.06
N ALA A 86 2.33 -16.95 24.75
CA ALA A 86 3.11 -18.08 25.29
C ALA A 86 3.82 -18.94 24.22
N SER A 87 3.36 -18.93 22.97
CA SER A 87 3.96 -19.68 21.84
C SER A 87 4.83 -18.82 20.93
N VAL A 88 5.03 -17.54 21.24
CA VAL A 88 5.89 -16.65 20.46
C VAL A 88 7.35 -17.02 20.69
N THR A 89 8.10 -17.21 19.60
CA THR A 89 9.51 -17.60 19.66
C THR A 89 10.43 -16.64 18.91
N ARG A 90 9.89 -15.78 18.03
CA ARG A 90 10.67 -14.92 17.15
C ARG A 90 11.01 -13.56 17.75
N PHE A 91 10.32 -13.17 18.81
CA PHE A 91 10.40 -11.82 19.36
C PHE A 91 10.37 -11.82 20.89
N ALA A 92 10.96 -10.78 21.47
CA ALA A 92 10.93 -10.47 22.88
C ALA A 92 10.31 -9.09 23.16
N VAL A 93 9.96 -8.82 24.42
CA VAL A 93 9.53 -7.49 24.87
C VAL A 93 10.64 -6.48 24.59
N ALA A 94 10.25 -5.27 24.17
CA ALA A 94 11.09 -4.17 23.74
C ALA A 94 11.72 -4.32 22.33
N ASP A 95 11.52 -5.43 21.63
CA ASP A 95 11.93 -5.52 20.22
C ASP A 95 11.21 -4.49 19.36
N ARG A 96 11.97 -3.84 18.46
CA ARG A 96 11.44 -2.89 17.48
C ARG A 96 10.94 -3.64 16.26
N VAL A 97 9.65 -3.53 15.98
CA VAL A 97 9.00 -4.29 14.91
C VAL A 97 8.15 -3.42 13.98
N VAL A 98 8.07 -3.87 12.74
CA VAL A 98 7.19 -3.31 11.70
C VAL A 98 6.32 -4.43 11.13
N GLY A 99 5.09 -4.13 10.72
CA GLY A 99 4.22 -5.15 10.17
C GLY A 99 2.89 -4.64 9.60
N MET A 100 2.03 -5.60 9.28
CA MET A 100 0.70 -5.33 8.75
C MET A 100 -0.40 -5.99 9.59
N ARG A 101 -1.31 -5.16 10.09
CA ARG A 101 -2.52 -5.60 10.76
C ARG A 101 -3.58 -4.51 10.71
N MET A 102 -4.78 -4.85 10.32
CA MET A 102 -5.92 -3.92 10.42
C MET A 102 -6.20 -3.58 11.87
N GLY A 103 -6.38 -2.27 12.16
CA GLY A 103 -6.62 -1.75 13.50
C GLY A 103 -5.42 -1.02 14.11
N SER A 104 -4.44 -0.63 13.29
CA SER A 104 -3.19 0.00 13.75
C SER A 104 -3.29 1.51 14.03
N HIS A 105 -4.43 2.17 13.76
CA HIS A 105 -4.66 3.55 14.20
C HIS A 105 -5.02 3.60 15.69
N ALA A 106 -4.21 2.99 16.55
CA ALA A 106 -4.39 2.87 17.98
C ALA A 106 -3.03 2.76 18.69
N GLU A 107 -2.98 3.05 19.99
CA GLU A 107 -1.75 2.96 20.79
C GLU A 107 -1.17 1.54 20.87
N TYR A 108 -2.03 0.53 20.76
CA TYR A 108 -1.60 -0.88 20.78
C TYR A 108 -2.34 -1.70 19.71
N VAL A 109 -1.64 -2.68 19.16
CA VAL A 109 -2.23 -3.66 18.24
C VAL A 109 -1.69 -5.07 18.55
N ALA A 110 -2.57 -6.06 18.65
CA ALA A 110 -2.19 -7.46 18.78
C ALA A 110 -2.08 -8.10 17.40
N VAL A 111 -0.95 -8.71 17.07
CA VAL A 111 -0.65 -9.25 15.76
C VAL A 111 0.00 -10.63 15.83
N PRO A 112 -0.31 -11.58 14.93
CA PRO A 112 0.47 -12.81 14.80
C PRO A 112 1.95 -12.48 14.58
N GLU A 113 2.86 -13.21 15.21
CA GLU A 113 4.31 -13.00 15.04
C GLU A 113 4.75 -13.13 13.56
N THR A 114 3.99 -13.89 12.75
CA THR A 114 4.21 -14.03 11.29
C THR A 114 3.88 -12.78 10.48
N ASN A 115 3.18 -11.81 11.06
CA ASN A 115 2.81 -10.56 10.42
C ASN A 115 3.73 -9.39 10.82
N ALA A 116 4.82 -9.68 11.50
CA ALA A 116 5.81 -8.71 11.94
C ALA A 116 7.24 -9.10 11.50
N ALA A 117 8.08 -8.07 11.33
CA ALA A 117 9.50 -8.20 11.06
C ALA A 117 10.28 -7.19 11.92
N PRO A 118 11.56 -7.47 12.26
CA PRO A 118 12.39 -6.52 12.99
C PRO A 118 12.66 -5.27 12.15
N ILE A 119 12.74 -4.12 12.81
CA ILE A 119 13.14 -2.85 12.18
C ILE A 119 14.67 -2.74 12.22
N PRO A 120 15.34 -2.51 11.06
CA PRO A 120 16.75 -2.18 11.01
C PRO A 120 17.10 -0.99 11.91
N ARG A 121 18.30 -0.99 12.50
CA ARG A 121 18.71 0.04 13.47
C ARG A 121 18.77 1.45 12.88
N ASN A 122 19.06 1.58 11.59
CA ASN A 122 19.15 2.85 10.87
C ASN A 122 17.80 3.42 10.42
N LEU A 123 16.68 2.70 10.64
CA LEU A 123 15.35 3.20 10.32
C LEU A 123 14.63 3.72 11.58
N THR A 124 13.95 4.86 11.45
CA THR A 124 12.98 5.32 12.44
C THR A 124 11.66 4.53 12.29
N PHE A 125 10.75 4.63 13.26
CA PHE A 125 9.43 3.99 13.17
C PHE A 125 8.63 4.53 11.98
N GLU A 126 8.72 5.85 11.73
CA GLU A 126 8.06 6.52 10.61
C GLU A 126 8.58 6.01 9.26
N HIS A 127 9.90 5.86 9.12
CA HIS A 127 10.51 5.31 7.91
C HIS A 127 10.13 3.85 7.72
N ALA A 128 10.14 3.06 8.79
CA ALA A 128 9.79 1.65 8.74
C ALA A 128 8.32 1.42 8.32
N THR A 129 7.36 2.18 8.88
CA THR A 129 5.96 2.03 8.46
C THR A 129 5.71 2.54 7.04
N ALA A 130 6.44 3.60 6.59
CA ALA A 130 6.26 4.17 5.26
C ALA A 130 6.66 3.24 4.11
N ILE A 131 7.44 2.18 4.35
CA ILE A 131 7.78 1.19 3.31
C ILE A 131 6.79 0.02 3.24
N VAL A 132 5.89 -0.16 4.23
CA VAL A 132 5.10 -1.38 4.37
C VAL A 132 3.98 -1.47 3.35
N PHE A 133 2.97 -0.61 3.45
CA PHE A 133 1.75 -0.73 2.62
C PHE A 133 2.07 -0.67 1.11
N GLY A 134 2.84 0.34 0.71
CA GLY A 134 3.24 0.52 -0.68
C GLY A 134 4.20 -0.56 -1.15
N GLY A 135 5.20 -0.92 -0.33
CA GLY A 135 6.20 -1.94 -0.63
C GLY A 135 5.60 -3.33 -0.77
N MET A 136 4.80 -3.77 0.20
CA MET A 136 4.13 -5.07 0.17
C MET A 136 3.21 -5.22 -1.05
N THR A 137 2.43 -4.17 -1.35
CA THR A 137 1.56 -4.15 -2.53
C THR A 137 2.40 -4.25 -3.81
N SER A 138 3.42 -3.41 -3.95
CA SER A 138 4.24 -3.36 -5.16
C SER A 138 5.05 -4.63 -5.36
N LEU A 139 5.59 -5.21 -4.28
CA LEU A 139 6.34 -6.46 -4.31
C LEU A 139 5.47 -7.61 -4.81
N PHE A 140 4.26 -7.76 -4.25
CA PHE A 140 3.30 -8.77 -4.69
C PHE A 140 2.98 -8.65 -6.19
N TYR A 141 2.67 -7.44 -6.66
CA TYR A 141 2.31 -7.25 -8.07
C TYR A 141 3.48 -7.43 -9.03
N LEU A 142 4.67 -6.90 -8.70
CA LEU A 142 5.82 -6.92 -9.58
C LEU A 142 6.55 -8.27 -9.55
N ARG A 143 6.86 -8.80 -8.36
CA ARG A 143 7.61 -10.04 -8.18
C ARG A 143 6.75 -11.28 -8.35
N ASP A 144 5.64 -11.35 -7.57
CA ASP A 144 4.89 -12.62 -7.46
C ASP A 144 3.88 -12.78 -8.60
N LEU A 145 3.19 -11.71 -8.97
CA LEU A 145 2.10 -11.77 -9.95
C LEU A 145 2.59 -11.56 -11.39
N ALA A 146 3.36 -10.49 -11.63
CA ALA A 146 3.90 -10.18 -12.94
C ALA A 146 5.21 -10.94 -13.24
N ARG A 147 6.00 -11.26 -12.22
CA ARG A 147 7.32 -11.90 -12.36
C ARG A 147 8.21 -11.12 -13.31
N ILE A 148 8.37 -9.82 -13.04
CA ILE A 148 9.14 -8.94 -13.90
C ILE A 148 10.57 -9.43 -14.05
N GLN A 149 11.14 -9.22 -15.25
CA GLN A 149 12.49 -9.64 -15.60
C GLN A 149 13.39 -8.42 -15.80
N PRO A 150 14.70 -8.56 -15.57
CA PRO A 150 15.67 -7.53 -15.94
C PRO A 150 15.54 -7.13 -17.43
N GLY A 151 15.64 -5.82 -17.69
CA GLY A 151 15.50 -5.26 -19.05
C GLY A 151 14.06 -4.98 -19.49
N GLU A 152 13.03 -5.48 -18.80
CA GLU A 152 11.65 -5.17 -19.16
C GLU A 152 11.32 -3.68 -18.99
N ARG A 153 10.47 -3.17 -19.86
CA ARG A 153 9.94 -1.81 -19.82
C ARG A 153 8.68 -1.77 -18.98
N VAL A 154 8.76 -1.11 -17.82
CA VAL A 154 7.66 -1.05 -16.83
C VAL A 154 7.14 0.38 -16.74
N LEU A 155 5.85 0.56 -17.02
CA LEU A 155 5.15 1.82 -16.80
C LEU A 155 4.42 1.77 -15.46
N ILE A 156 4.64 2.78 -14.59
CA ILE A 156 3.97 2.93 -13.30
C ILE A 156 3.00 4.11 -13.37
N ASN A 157 1.69 3.83 -13.46
CA ASN A 157 0.65 4.84 -13.40
C ASN A 157 0.34 5.21 -11.94
N GLY A 158 0.47 6.51 -11.61
CA GLY A 158 0.40 7.01 -10.24
C GLY A 158 1.73 6.91 -9.48
N ALA A 159 2.85 7.10 -10.18
CA ALA A 159 4.22 6.92 -9.70
C ALA A 159 4.60 7.74 -8.45
N SER A 160 3.90 8.83 -8.15
CA SER A 160 4.18 9.70 -6.99
C SER A 160 3.42 9.31 -5.71
N GLY A 161 2.44 8.39 -5.76
CA GLY A 161 1.69 7.93 -4.60
C GLY A 161 2.43 6.87 -3.76
N ALA A 162 1.89 6.47 -2.61
CA ALA A 162 2.54 5.51 -1.70
C ALA A 162 2.93 4.18 -2.39
N VAL A 163 2.01 3.59 -3.14
CA VAL A 163 2.27 2.36 -3.89
C VAL A 163 3.19 2.64 -5.08
N GLY A 164 2.95 3.74 -5.82
CA GLY A 164 3.75 4.09 -7.00
C GLY A 164 5.22 4.36 -6.68
N THR A 165 5.53 5.07 -5.59
CA THR A 165 6.91 5.35 -5.18
C THR A 165 7.69 4.08 -4.82
N ALA A 166 7.02 3.11 -4.20
CA ALA A 166 7.61 1.80 -3.95
C ALA A 166 7.76 0.99 -5.25
N ALA A 167 6.74 1.01 -6.12
CA ALA A 167 6.77 0.30 -7.40
C ALA A 167 7.91 0.78 -8.32
N VAL A 168 8.15 2.10 -8.41
CA VAL A 168 9.28 2.67 -9.17
C VAL A 168 10.60 2.10 -8.68
N GLN A 169 10.84 2.14 -7.37
CA GLN A 169 12.09 1.70 -6.77
C GLN A 169 12.27 0.18 -6.88
N LEU A 170 11.23 -0.61 -6.61
CA LEU A 170 11.28 -2.07 -6.73
C LEU A 170 11.45 -2.53 -8.18
N ALA A 171 10.75 -1.92 -9.15
CA ALA A 171 10.93 -2.24 -10.56
C ALA A 171 12.38 -1.98 -11.01
N ARG A 172 12.96 -0.85 -10.59
CA ARG A 172 14.39 -0.57 -10.83
C ARG A 172 15.30 -1.58 -10.14
N HIS A 173 15.02 -1.94 -8.87
CA HIS A 173 15.79 -2.94 -8.13
C HIS A 173 15.82 -4.30 -8.85
N PHE A 174 14.70 -4.69 -9.48
CA PHE A 174 14.60 -5.90 -10.30
C PHE A 174 15.16 -5.73 -11.72
N GLY A 175 15.86 -4.62 -12.02
CA GLY A 175 16.55 -4.40 -13.29
C GLY A 175 15.67 -3.92 -14.44
N ALA A 176 14.45 -3.48 -14.19
CA ALA A 176 13.56 -2.95 -15.22
C ALA A 176 13.87 -1.50 -15.61
N THR A 177 13.53 -1.12 -16.85
CA THR A 177 13.51 0.27 -17.29
C THR A 177 12.16 0.89 -16.94
N VAL A 178 12.14 1.90 -16.08
CA VAL A 178 10.91 2.44 -15.49
C VAL A 178 10.49 3.76 -16.14
N THR A 179 9.22 3.82 -16.58
CA THR A 179 8.52 5.04 -16.94
C THR A 179 7.46 5.36 -15.89
N GLY A 180 7.55 6.52 -15.25
CA GLY A 180 6.56 6.96 -14.26
C GLY A 180 5.51 7.89 -14.87
N VAL A 181 4.23 7.72 -14.50
CA VAL A 181 3.16 8.66 -14.85
C VAL A 181 2.73 9.40 -13.59
N CYS A 182 2.87 10.72 -13.59
CA CYS A 182 2.49 11.61 -12.49
C CYS A 182 2.21 13.03 -13.02
N SER A 183 1.92 13.99 -12.14
CA SER A 183 1.84 15.40 -12.52
C SER A 183 3.23 16.00 -12.74
N ALA A 184 3.33 17.08 -13.54
CA ALA A 184 4.57 17.82 -13.78
C ALA A 184 5.30 18.19 -12.48
N ALA A 185 4.57 18.63 -11.46
CA ALA A 185 5.12 19.01 -10.14
C ALA A 185 5.84 17.86 -9.41
N ASN A 186 5.56 16.61 -9.78
CA ASN A 186 6.18 15.43 -9.19
C ASN A 186 7.24 14.76 -10.10
N ALA A 187 7.48 15.31 -11.30
CA ALA A 187 8.32 14.64 -12.30
C ALA A 187 9.76 14.44 -11.82
N GLU A 188 10.41 15.48 -11.30
CA GLU A 188 11.77 15.41 -10.75
C GLU A 188 11.90 14.46 -9.58
N PHE A 189 10.92 14.53 -8.69
CA PHE A 189 10.83 13.61 -7.55
C PHE A 189 10.73 12.14 -8.01
N VAL A 190 9.87 11.83 -8.97
CA VAL A 190 9.71 10.46 -9.49
C VAL A 190 10.98 9.99 -10.22
N ARG A 191 11.68 10.88 -10.95
CA ARG A 191 13.01 10.57 -11.52
C ARG A 191 14.03 10.24 -10.42
N SER A 192 14.06 11.02 -9.33
CA SER A 192 14.97 10.76 -8.22
C SER A 192 14.77 9.42 -7.51
N LEU A 193 13.60 8.78 -7.70
CA LEU A 193 13.31 7.43 -7.23
C LEU A 193 13.77 6.33 -8.21
N GLY A 194 14.16 6.71 -9.42
CA GLY A 194 14.71 5.79 -10.41
C GLY A 194 13.89 5.61 -11.67
N ALA A 195 12.87 6.44 -11.92
CA ALA A 195 12.21 6.47 -13.22
C ALA A 195 13.13 7.15 -14.25
N GLY A 196 13.52 6.42 -15.29
CA GLY A 196 14.33 6.97 -16.40
C GLY A 196 13.54 7.97 -17.25
N ARG A 197 12.22 7.80 -17.32
CA ARG A 197 11.29 8.70 -18.00
C ARG A 197 10.08 8.99 -17.14
N VAL A 198 9.51 10.19 -17.32
CA VAL A 198 8.26 10.61 -16.67
C VAL A 198 7.32 11.21 -17.70
N ILE A 199 6.06 10.78 -17.67
CA ILE A 199 4.95 11.30 -18.46
C ILE A 199 4.04 12.12 -17.54
N ASP A 200 3.78 13.37 -17.91
CA ASP A 200 2.80 14.20 -17.23
C ASP A 200 1.39 13.89 -17.77
N TYR A 201 0.55 13.29 -16.94
CA TYR A 201 -0.80 12.88 -17.32
C TYR A 201 -1.74 14.06 -17.69
N ALA A 202 -1.36 15.31 -17.34
CA ALA A 202 -2.14 16.49 -17.70
C ALA A 202 -1.87 16.94 -19.15
N ARG A 203 -0.76 16.50 -19.75
CA ARG A 203 -0.33 16.86 -21.09
C ARG A 203 -0.41 15.69 -22.07
N ASP A 204 -0.02 14.50 -21.60
CA ASP A 204 0.17 13.34 -22.46
C ASP A 204 -0.60 12.12 -21.91
N ASP A 205 -1.35 11.46 -22.79
CA ASP A 205 -1.90 10.14 -22.49
C ASP A 205 -0.88 9.07 -22.91
N PHE A 206 -0.34 8.34 -21.92
CA PHE A 206 0.66 7.29 -22.17
C PHE A 206 0.16 6.20 -23.13
N THR A 207 -1.15 6.03 -23.29
CA THR A 207 -1.73 5.07 -24.24
C THR A 207 -1.72 5.55 -25.70
N GLN A 208 -1.39 6.83 -25.93
CA GLN A 208 -1.38 7.48 -27.25
C GLN A 208 0.05 7.85 -27.70
N THR A 209 1.07 7.61 -26.90
CA THR A 209 2.47 7.97 -27.21
C THR A 209 3.10 7.11 -28.31
N GLY A 210 2.48 6.02 -28.72
CA GLY A 210 3.05 5.04 -29.65
C GLY A 210 4.06 4.08 -29.01
N GLU A 211 4.42 4.29 -27.74
CA GLU A 211 5.32 3.41 -27.01
C GLU A 211 4.61 2.18 -26.45
N THR A 212 5.37 1.10 -26.28
CA THR A 212 4.85 -0.12 -25.67
C THR A 212 5.66 -0.52 -24.45
N TYR A 213 4.99 -1.17 -23.50
CA TYR A 213 5.53 -1.61 -22.22
C TYR A 213 5.27 -3.09 -22.00
N ASP A 214 6.23 -3.78 -21.40
CA ASP A 214 6.09 -5.19 -21.04
C ASP A 214 5.19 -5.35 -19.82
N VAL A 215 5.18 -4.32 -18.94
CA VAL A 215 4.30 -4.25 -17.79
C VAL A 215 3.73 -2.83 -17.66
N ILE A 216 2.41 -2.73 -17.48
CA ILE A 216 1.72 -1.51 -17.04
C ILE A 216 1.18 -1.77 -15.65
N PHE A 217 1.68 -1.03 -14.66
CA PHE A 217 1.27 -1.10 -13.26
C PHE A 217 0.33 0.07 -12.94
N ASP A 218 -0.96 -0.20 -12.73
CA ASP A 218 -1.96 0.83 -12.44
C ASP A 218 -2.29 0.91 -10.95
N ALA A 219 -1.72 1.92 -10.26
CA ALA A 219 -2.03 2.24 -8.87
C ALA A 219 -3.18 3.26 -8.71
N VAL A 220 -3.70 3.81 -9.81
CA VAL A 220 -4.76 4.83 -9.82
C VAL A 220 -6.15 4.21 -9.92
N GLY A 221 -6.29 3.19 -10.77
CA GLY A 221 -7.56 2.51 -11.05
C GLY A 221 -8.33 3.13 -12.24
N ASN A 222 -7.62 3.82 -13.15
CA ASN A 222 -8.22 4.40 -14.34
C ASN A 222 -7.82 3.68 -15.64
N CYS A 223 -7.08 2.59 -15.55
CA CYS A 223 -6.73 1.75 -16.68
C CYS A 223 -7.77 0.65 -16.90
N THR A 224 -8.16 0.47 -18.16
CA THR A 224 -8.90 -0.70 -18.64
C THR A 224 -8.03 -1.43 -19.66
N PHE A 225 -8.28 -2.73 -19.86
CA PHE A 225 -7.52 -3.48 -20.85
C PHE A 225 -7.63 -2.86 -22.25
N SER A 226 -8.86 -2.51 -22.67
CA SER A 226 -9.09 -1.90 -23.99
C SER A 226 -8.36 -0.58 -24.18
N ARG A 227 -8.23 0.23 -23.15
CA ARG A 227 -7.47 1.48 -23.19
C ARG A 227 -5.96 1.24 -23.28
N CYS A 228 -5.47 0.26 -22.54
CA CYS A 228 -4.03 0.01 -22.41
C CYS A 228 -3.49 -1.00 -23.45
N GLU A 229 -4.36 -1.70 -24.19
CA GLU A 229 -3.97 -2.80 -25.07
C GLU A 229 -2.89 -2.41 -26.10
N ARG A 230 -3.00 -1.22 -26.70
CA ARG A 230 -2.03 -0.73 -27.68
C ARG A 230 -0.68 -0.35 -27.07
N ALA A 231 -0.68 0.03 -25.80
CA ALA A 231 0.53 0.36 -25.05
C ALA A 231 1.18 -0.86 -24.41
N LEU A 232 0.61 -2.07 -24.55
CA LEU A 232 1.22 -3.33 -24.11
C LEU A 232 1.96 -3.99 -25.25
N SER A 233 3.20 -4.41 -25.00
CA SER A 233 3.98 -5.31 -25.87
C SER A 233 3.24 -6.64 -26.09
N PRO A 234 3.55 -7.42 -27.12
CA PRO A 234 3.15 -8.82 -27.19
C PRO A 234 3.59 -9.56 -25.92
N GLY A 235 2.70 -10.33 -25.31
CA GLY A 235 2.95 -10.99 -24.02
C GLY A 235 2.91 -10.06 -22.81
N GLY A 236 2.66 -8.76 -22.99
CA GLY A 236 2.65 -7.74 -21.92
C GLY A 236 1.56 -7.96 -20.86
N ARG A 237 1.75 -7.39 -19.67
CA ARG A 237 0.90 -7.58 -18.49
C ARG A 237 0.40 -6.25 -17.96
N LEU A 238 -0.93 -6.10 -17.85
CA LEU A 238 -1.59 -4.99 -17.16
C LEU A 238 -1.90 -5.41 -15.72
N LEU A 239 -1.30 -4.72 -14.75
CA LEU A 239 -1.49 -4.98 -13.32
C LEU A 239 -2.48 -3.95 -12.76
N LEU A 240 -3.63 -4.41 -12.30
CA LEU A 240 -4.66 -3.57 -11.73
C LEU A 240 -4.63 -3.65 -10.19
N VAL A 241 -3.95 -2.70 -9.55
CA VAL A 241 -3.92 -2.61 -8.07
C VAL A 241 -5.29 -2.20 -7.53
N VAL A 242 -6.00 -1.38 -8.31
CA VAL A 242 -7.38 -0.96 -8.02
C VAL A 242 -8.27 -1.47 -9.14
N ALA A 243 -8.80 -2.68 -8.98
CA ALA A 243 -9.67 -3.33 -9.96
C ALA A 243 -11.13 -3.29 -9.53
N SER A 244 -12.06 -3.12 -10.49
CA SER A 244 -13.47 -3.43 -10.27
C SER A 244 -13.72 -4.94 -10.24
N LEU A 245 -14.86 -5.37 -9.69
CA LEU A 245 -15.20 -6.81 -9.67
C LEU A 245 -15.31 -7.38 -11.09
N SER A 246 -15.87 -6.61 -12.04
CA SER A 246 -15.97 -7.02 -13.45
C SER A 246 -14.58 -7.14 -14.12
N GLN A 247 -13.63 -6.30 -13.75
CA GLN A 247 -12.25 -6.42 -14.22
C GLN A 247 -11.59 -7.69 -13.65
N MET A 248 -11.77 -7.97 -12.35
CA MET A 248 -11.21 -9.18 -11.72
C MET A 248 -11.78 -10.48 -12.30
N VAL A 249 -13.10 -10.54 -12.56
CA VAL A 249 -13.73 -11.70 -13.22
C VAL A 249 -13.31 -11.77 -14.68
N GLY A 250 -13.29 -10.66 -15.38
CA GLY A 250 -12.92 -10.58 -16.79
C GLY A 250 -11.47 -10.99 -17.09
N THR A 251 -10.55 -10.91 -16.11
CA THR A 251 -9.16 -11.38 -16.28
C THR A 251 -9.08 -12.87 -16.57
N LYS A 252 -10.04 -13.67 -16.06
CA LYS A 252 -10.08 -15.14 -16.22
C LYS A 252 -10.77 -15.61 -17.50
N LEU A 253 -11.59 -14.74 -18.11
CA LEU A 253 -12.51 -15.12 -19.19
C LEU A 253 -12.15 -14.56 -20.57
N ARG A 254 -11.24 -13.61 -20.68
CA ARG A 254 -10.89 -12.99 -21.97
C ARG A 254 -9.72 -13.72 -22.62
N PRO A 255 -9.91 -14.22 -23.86
CA PRO A 255 -8.80 -14.71 -24.66
C PRO A 255 -7.83 -13.56 -24.92
N SER A 256 -6.56 -13.78 -24.59
CA SER A 256 -5.49 -12.83 -24.73
C SER A 256 -5.12 -12.68 -26.21
N ARG A 257 -5.41 -11.55 -26.85
CA ARG A 257 -4.83 -11.22 -28.14
C ARG A 257 -3.31 -10.98 -27.97
N ALA A 258 -2.51 -11.65 -28.76
CA ALA A 258 -1.04 -11.56 -28.74
C ALA A 258 -0.41 -11.90 -27.37
N GLY A 259 -0.98 -12.83 -26.58
CA GLY A 259 -0.43 -13.25 -25.30
C GLY A 259 -0.55 -12.22 -24.15
N ARG A 260 -1.18 -11.06 -24.36
CA ARG A 260 -1.34 -10.02 -23.33
C ARG A 260 -2.24 -10.47 -22.18
N LYS A 261 -1.91 -10.11 -20.95
CA LYS A 261 -2.64 -10.55 -19.74
C LYS A 261 -3.06 -9.37 -18.87
N VAL A 262 -4.20 -9.50 -18.21
CA VAL A 262 -4.61 -8.60 -17.11
C VAL A 262 -4.48 -9.36 -15.81
N LEU A 263 -3.79 -8.80 -14.85
CA LEU A 263 -3.52 -9.42 -13.56
C LEU A 263 -4.05 -8.51 -12.45
N ALA A 264 -4.83 -9.09 -11.55
CA ALA A 264 -5.33 -8.46 -10.34
C ALA A 264 -5.35 -9.48 -9.21
N GLY A 265 -5.07 -9.07 -8.00
CA GLY A 265 -5.02 -9.97 -6.85
C GLY A 265 -5.03 -9.24 -5.52
N VAL A 266 -5.13 -10.01 -4.47
CA VAL A 266 -5.06 -9.52 -3.09
C VAL A 266 -3.78 -10.06 -2.47
N ASN A 267 -2.96 -9.16 -1.93
CA ASN A 267 -1.74 -9.51 -1.21
C ASN A 267 -2.07 -10.19 0.12
N THR A 268 -1.29 -11.19 0.48
CA THR A 268 -1.25 -11.78 1.83
C THR A 268 0.06 -11.36 2.51
N THR A 269 -0.01 -10.92 3.76
CA THR A 269 1.18 -10.53 4.51
C THR A 269 2.04 -11.76 4.81
N ARG A 270 3.32 -11.68 4.44
CA ARG A 270 4.35 -12.68 4.79
C ARG A 270 5.51 -11.98 5.47
N ALA A 271 6.00 -12.56 6.55
CA ALA A 271 7.13 -11.98 7.30
C ALA A 271 8.39 -11.83 6.43
N GLU A 272 8.64 -12.78 5.53
CA GLU A 272 9.79 -12.75 4.63
C GLU A 272 9.78 -11.53 3.72
N ASP A 273 8.60 -11.11 3.26
CA ASP A 273 8.44 -9.93 2.42
C ASP A 273 8.71 -8.64 3.20
N LEU A 274 8.28 -8.58 4.47
CA LEU A 274 8.61 -7.47 5.36
C LEU A 274 10.11 -7.39 5.63
N VAL A 275 10.77 -8.53 5.89
CA VAL A 275 12.23 -8.62 6.07
C VAL A 275 12.96 -8.16 4.79
N PHE A 276 12.51 -8.62 3.63
CA PHE A 276 13.09 -8.21 2.35
C PHE A 276 12.99 -6.69 2.14
N LEU A 277 11.82 -6.10 2.37
CA LEU A 277 11.62 -4.65 2.22
C LEU A 277 12.45 -3.86 3.24
N ALA A 278 12.52 -4.35 4.49
CA ALA A 278 13.35 -3.74 5.53
C ALA A 278 14.83 -3.77 5.15
N GLY A 279 15.34 -4.87 4.62
CA GLY A 279 16.72 -4.99 4.13
C GLY A 279 17.02 -4.08 2.94
N LEU A 280 16.07 -3.90 2.02
CA LEU A 280 16.20 -2.91 0.94
C LEU A 280 16.24 -1.47 1.47
N ALA A 281 15.47 -1.17 2.50
CA ALA A 281 15.49 0.15 3.12
C ALA A 281 16.76 0.38 3.93
N GLU A 282 17.26 -0.66 4.62
CA GLU A 282 18.53 -0.62 5.35
C GLU A 282 19.72 -0.31 4.43
N SER A 283 19.75 -0.95 3.25
CA SER A 283 20.79 -0.72 2.23
C SER A 283 20.61 0.57 1.42
N GLY A 284 19.50 1.31 1.61
CA GLY A 284 19.17 2.49 0.82
C GLY A 284 18.61 2.20 -0.58
N SER A 285 18.40 0.91 -0.93
CA SER A 285 17.83 0.51 -2.22
C SER A 285 16.33 0.79 -2.31
N LEU A 286 15.64 0.89 -1.17
CA LEU A 286 14.26 1.34 -1.05
C LEU A 286 14.20 2.53 -0.09
N ARG A 287 14.06 3.73 -0.61
CA ARG A 287 13.95 4.94 0.19
C ARG A 287 12.51 5.15 0.67
N PRO A 288 12.25 5.25 1.99
CA PRO A 288 10.94 5.62 2.51
C PRO A 288 10.54 7.01 2.01
N VAL A 289 9.31 7.16 1.56
CA VAL A 289 8.77 8.44 1.08
C VAL A 289 7.64 8.87 1.98
N ILE A 290 7.84 9.92 2.74
CA ILE A 290 6.85 10.54 3.64
C ILE A 290 6.48 11.90 3.07
N ASP A 291 5.19 12.13 2.85
CA ASP A 291 4.64 13.42 2.42
C ASP A 291 4.44 14.35 3.61
N ARG A 292 3.71 13.84 4.61
CA ARG A 292 3.40 14.56 5.86
C ARG A 292 3.31 13.60 7.02
N THR A 293 3.61 14.15 8.20
CA THR A 293 3.43 13.48 9.49
C THR A 293 2.40 14.24 10.32
N TYR A 294 1.52 13.50 10.98
CA TYR A 294 0.49 13.99 11.87
C TYR A 294 0.53 13.22 13.19
N SER A 295 0.10 13.82 14.28
CA SER A 295 -0.17 13.08 15.52
C SER A 295 -1.47 12.28 15.41
N LEU A 296 -1.67 11.28 16.27
CA LEU A 296 -2.95 10.55 16.34
C LEU A 296 -4.15 11.49 16.54
N ALA A 297 -3.98 12.56 17.31
CA ALA A 297 -5.03 13.57 17.54
C ALA A 297 -5.43 14.29 16.24
N GLN A 298 -4.54 14.36 15.24
CA GLN A 298 -4.76 15.01 13.95
C GLN A 298 -5.19 14.01 12.87
N ILE A 299 -5.67 12.82 13.23
CA ILE A 299 -6.00 11.76 12.26
C ILE A 299 -7.06 12.18 11.24
N VAL A 300 -8.00 13.06 11.63
CA VAL A 300 -9.04 13.58 10.74
C VAL A 300 -8.43 14.44 9.63
N GLU A 301 -7.49 15.31 9.97
CA GLU A 301 -6.72 16.12 9.01
C GLU A 301 -5.90 15.24 8.07
N ALA A 302 -5.26 14.20 8.59
CA ALA A 302 -4.53 13.23 7.79
C ALA A 302 -5.44 12.53 6.77
N HIS A 303 -6.64 12.11 7.18
CA HIS A 303 -7.63 11.55 6.27
C HIS A 303 -8.11 12.56 5.22
N ARG A 304 -8.36 13.83 5.60
CA ARG A 304 -8.71 14.90 4.65
C ARG A 304 -7.61 15.11 3.62
N HIS A 305 -6.34 15.09 4.06
CA HIS A 305 -5.21 15.22 3.16
C HIS A 305 -5.14 14.03 2.17
N VAL A 306 -5.31 12.80 2.64
CA VAL A 306 -5.35 11.60 1.79
C VAL A 306 -6.51 11.64 0.80
N ASP A 307 -7.69 12.12 1.21
CA ASP A 307 -8.89 12.24 0.37
C ASP A 307 -8.70 13.21 -0.80
N THR A 308 -7.76 14.15 -0.74
CA THR A 308 -7.42 15.02 -1.88
C THR A 308 -6.87 14.24 -3.08
N GLY A 309 -6.34 13.03 -2.88
CA GLY A 309 -5.67 12.23 -3.91
C GLY A 309 -4.33 12.81 -4.39
N ARG A 310 -3.81 13.87 -3.74
CA ARG A 310 -2.61 14.62 -4.19
C ARG A 310 -1.37 14.39 -3.34
N LYS A 311 -1.41 13.46 -2.36
CA LYS A 311 -0.27 13.16 -1.51
C LYS A 311 0.90 12.58 -2.31
N ARG A 312 2.13 12.87 -1.84
CA ARG A 312 3.39 12.35 -2.37
C ARG A 312 3.93 11.27 -1.42
N GLY A 313 3.89 10.00 -1.82
CA GLY A 313 4.27 8.90 -0.92
C GLY A 313 3.25 8.65 0.19
N ASN A 314 3.70 8.54 1.43
CA ASN A 314 2.92 8.13 2.59
C ASN A 314 2.54 9.31 3.49
N VAL A 315 1.38 9.21 4.14
CA VAL A 315 0.97 10.09 5.24
C VAL A 315 1.11 9.30 6.52
N VAL A 316 2.02 9.72 7.38
CA VAL A 316 2.38 9.01 8.61
C VAL A 316 1.62 9.61 9.80
N ILE A 317 1.20 8.74 10.70
CA ILE A 317 0.66 9.10 12.02
C ILE A 317 1.67 8.66 13.07
N THR A 318 2.09 9.57 13.94
CA THR A 318 2.93 9.28 15.10
C THR A 318 2.10 9.14 16.37
N LEU A 319 2.51 8.19 17.21
CA LEU A 319 1.93 7.92 18.52
C LEU A 319 3.04 8.03 19.58
N SER A 320 2.74 8.66 20.70
CA SER A 320 3.66 8.87 21.83
C SER A 320 3.71 7.66 22.77
#